data_8fa3f3062823d9af6cb08d2821d1f73c
#
_entry.id   8fa3f3062823d9af6cb08d2821d1f73c
#
_cell.length_a   1.000
_cell.length_b   1.000
_cell.length_c   1.000
_cell.angle_alpha   90.00
_cell.angle_beta   90.00
_cell.angle_gamma   90.00
#
_symmetry.space_group_name_H-M   'P 1'
#
loop_
_entity.id
_entity.type
_entity.pdbx_description
1 polymer ?
#
loop_
_entity_poly.entity_id
_entity_poly.type
_entity_poly.pdbx_seq_one_letter_code
_entity_poly.pdbx_strand_id
1 'polypeptide(L)'
;MGKSVNIFENKISKLFSKKYGLMVNSGSSALILALKAMDFKKDSEIITPCLNFGTALSSIMLNNLKPILIDCEVDTLQIDINKIEQKIS
;
A
#
# COMPACT_ATOMS: atom_id res chain seq x y z
N MET A 1 -20.99 9.58 7.42
CA MET A 1 -20.59 10.01 6.07
C MET A 1 -21.84 10.25 5.23
N GLY A 2 -21.74 11.14 4.28
CA GLY A 2 -22.87 11.52 3.47
C GLY A 2 -23.30 10.46 2.47
N LYS A 3 -24.50 10.66 1.93
CA LYS A 3 -25.10 9.79 0.92
C LYS A 3 -24.22 9.67 -0.33
N SER A 4 -23.55 10.76 -0.72
CA SER A 4 -22.66 10.77 -1.90
C SER A 4 -21.47 9.84 -1.72
N VAL A 5 -20.94 9.76 -0.51
CA VAL A 5 -19.82 8.86 -0.19
C VAL A 5 -20.24 7.41 -0.35
N ASN A 6 -21.43 7.05 0.16
CA ASN A 6 -21.95 5.70 0.05
C ASN A 6 -22.16 5.28 -1.40
N ILE A 7 -22.70 6.18 -2.23
CA ILE A 7 -22.92 5.92 -3.65
C ILE A 7 -21.57 5.70 -4.35
N PHE A 8 -20.58 6.54 -4.07
CA PHE A 8 -19.25 6.43 -4.67
C PHE A 8 -18.56 5.12 -4.27
N GLU A 9 -18.61 4.77 -2.99
CA GLU A 9 -18.03 3.51 -2.51
C GLU A 9 -18.63 2.30 -3.22
N ASN A 10 -19.97 2.28 -3.40
CA ASN A 10 -20.64 1.19 -4.07
C ASN A 10 -20.28 1.10 -5.55
N LYS A 11 -20.17 2.23 -6.24
CA LYS A 11 -19.79 2.25 -7.65
C LYS A 11 -18.36 1.78 -7.87
N ILE A 12 -17.43 2.23 -7.04
CA ILE A 12 -16.02 1.84 -7.16
C ILE A 12 -15.83 0.36 -6.82
N SER A 13 -16.48 -0.14 -5.77
CA SER A 13 -16.37 -1.55 -5.42
C SER A 13 -16.87 -2.45 -6.54
N LYS A 14 -17.96 -2.09 -7.20
CA LYS A 14 -18.49 -2.84 -8.34
C LYS A 14 -17.56 -2.78 -9.55
N LEU A 15 -16.96 -1.61 -9.81
CA LEU A 15 -16.03 -1.43 -10.92
C LEU A 15 -14.83 -2.38 -10.79
N PHE A 16 -14.34 -2.61 -9.59
CA PHE A 16 -13.22 -3.49 -9.32
C PHE A 16 -13.65 -4.90 -8.90
N SER A 17 -14.92 -5.24 -9.04
CA SER A 17 -15.47 -6.56 -8.70
C SER A 17 -15.22 -6.94 -7.25
N LYS A 18 -15.31 -5.96 -6.35
CA LYS A 18 -15.13 -6.16 -4.91
C LYS A 18 -16.46 -6.03 -4.20
N LYS A 19 -16.58 -6.73 -3.07
CA LYS A 19 -17.81 -6.73 -2.29
C LYS A 19 -18.04 -5.39 -1.58
N TYR A 20 -16.98 -4.79 -1.08
CA TYR A 20 -17.04 -3.53 -0.34
C TYR A 20 -16.01 -2.54 -0.84
N GLY A 21 -16.32 -1.25 -0.66
CA GLY A 21 -15.40 -0.16 -0.88
C GLY A 21 -15.46 0.78 0.31
N LEU A 22 -14.34 1.37 0.67
CA LEU A 22 -14.25 2.34 1.76
C LEU A 22 -13.54 3.59 1.28
N MET A 23 -14.22 4.72 1.39
CA MET A 23 -13.63 6.01 1.06
C MET A 23 -12.92 6.60 2.26
N VAL A 24 -11.70 7.08 2.06
CA VAL A 24 -10.90 7.73 3.10
C VAL A 24 -10.50 9.13 2.65
N ASN A 25 -9.98 9.93 3.57
CA ASN A 25 -9.70 11.34 3.31
C ASN A 25 -8.46 11.61 2.45
N SER A 26 -7.61 10.63 2.24
CA SER A 26 -6.38 10.79 1.43
C SER A 26 -5.81 9.45 1.03
N GLY A 27 -4.92 9.47 0.03
CA GLY A 27 -4.16 8.27 -0.36
C GLY A 27 -3.25 7.77 0.74
N SER A 28 -2.70 8.67 1.56
CA SER A 28 -1.87 8.29 2.70
C SER A 28 -2.68 7.49 3.72
N SER A 29 -3.89 7.93 4.05
CA SER A 29 -4.79 7.19 4.92
C SER A 29 -5.17 5.84 4.33
N ALA A 30 -5.35 5.79 3.01
CA ALA A 30 -5.68 4.56 2.30
C ALA A 30 -4.58 3.51 2.45
N LEU A 31 -3.31 3.92 2.31
CA LEU A 31 -2.17 3.02 2.48
C LEU A 31 -2.09 2.46 3.90
N ILE A 32 -2.25 3.32 4.89
CA ILE A 32 -2.21 2.90 6.30
C ILE A 32 -3.32 1.89 6.59
N LEU A 33 -4.54 2.19 6.15
CA LEU A 33 -5.67 1.30 6.36
C LEU A 33 -5.56 -0.01 5.59
N ALA A 34 -5.04 0.03 4.37
CA ALA A 34 -4.85 -1.17 3.57
C ALA A 34 -3.90 -2.15 4.25
N LEU A 35 -2.76 -1.67 4.76
CA LEU A 35 -1.81 -2.51 5.47
C LEU A 35 -2.40 -3.02 6.79
N LYS A 36 -3.16 -2.18 7.49
CA LYS A 36 -3.81 -2.58 8.73
C LYS A 36 -4.87 -3.66 8.49
N ALA A 37 -5.62 -3.54 7.39
CA ALA A 37 -6.66 -4.50 7.03
C ALA A 37 -6.11 -5.87 6.66
N MET A 38 -4.88 -5.93 6.15
CA MET A 38 -4.21 -7.18 5.83
C MET A 38 -3.82 -7.98 7.08
N ASP A 39 -3.75 -7.30 8.22
CA ASP A 39 -3.47 -7.90 9.53
C ASP A 39 -2.20 -8.76 9.54
N PHE A 40 -1.13 -8.23 8.97
CA PHE A 40 0.16 -8.91 8.98
C PHE A 40 0.70 -9.01 10.39
N LYS A 41 1.41 -10.10 10.64
CA LYS A 41 2.10 -10.30 11.91
C LYS A 41 3.12 -9.19 12.13
N LYS A 42 3.28 -8.74 13.40
CA LYS A 42 4.26 -7.71 13.76
C LYS A 42 5.64 -8.07 13.23
N ASP A 43 6.36 -7.08 12.74
CA ASP A 43 7.69 -7.20 12.15
C ASP A 43 7.75 -7.99 10.84
N SER A 44 6.59 -8.27 10.22
CA SER A 44 6.57 -8.82 8.87
C SER A 44 7.26 -7.86 7.90
N GLU A 45 7.98 -8.40 6.95
CA GLU A 45 8.74 -7.61 5.99
C GLU A 45 7.87 -7.21 4.80
N ILE A 46 7.93 -5.94 4.43
CA ILE A 46 7.20 -5.38 3.27
C ILE A 46 8.22 -4.81 2.31
N ILE A 47 8.25 -5.33 1.09
CA ILE A 47 9.15 -4.85 0.05
C ILE A 47 8.56 -3.59 -0.57
N THR A 48 9.38 -2.54 -0.66
CA THR A 48 8.97 -1.25 -1.22
C THR A 48 10.13 -0.63 -1.98
N PRO A 49 9.86 0.11 -3.08
CA PRO A 49 10.94 0.81 -3.79
C PRO A 49 11.51 1.94 -2.96
N CYS A 50 12.83 2.19 -3.11
CA CYS A 50 13.48 3.31 -2.46
C CYS A 50 12.96 4.64 -2.98
N LEU A 51 12.72 4.73 -4.30
CA LEU A 51 12.21 5.93 -4.93
C LEU A 51 10.69 5.96 -4.83
N ASN A 52 10.18 6.57 -3.77
CA ASN A 52 8.75 6.62 -3.52
C ASN A 52 8.45 7.79 -2.56
N PHE A 53 7.18 8.11 -2.41
CA PHE A 53 6.77 9.08 -1.40
C PHE A 53 7.02 8.52 0.00
N GLY A 54 7.39 9.41 0.93
CA GLY A 54 7.62 9.03 2.32
C GLY A 54 6.42 8.37 2.99
N THR A 55 5.19 8.62 2.48
CA THR A 55 3.98 8.02 3.03
C THR A 55 3.94 6.50 2.91
N ALA A 56 4.55 5.93 1.85
CA ALA A 56 4.64 4.48 1.71
C ALA A 56 5.47 3.88 2.84
N LEU A 57 6.62 4.46 3.13
CA LEU A 57 7.48 4.03 4.22
C LEU A 57 6.81 4.22 5.58
N SER A 58 6.21 5.41 5.79
CA SER A 58 5.54 5.73 7.04
C SER A 58 4.39 4.77 7.34
N SER A 59 3.60 4.41 6.33
CA SER A 59 2.47 3.50 6.52
C SER A 59 2.91 2.10 6.95
N ILE A 60 4.05 1.64 6.44
CA ILE A 60 4.64 0.36 6.85
C ILE A 60 5.06 0.43 8.32
N MET A 61 5.76 1.49 8.69
CA MET A 61 6.26 1.66 10.07
C MET A 61 5.13 1.86 11.07
N LEU A 62 4.09 2.61 10.70
CA LEU A 62 2.92 2.84 11.58
C LEU A 62 2.14 1.56 11.86
N ASN A 63 2.23 0.56 10.98
CA ASN A 63 1.60 -0.73 11.19
C ASN A 63 2.52 -1.74 11.87
N ASN A 64 3.65 -1.29 12.42
CA ASN A 64 4.64 -2.13 13.10
C ASN A 64 5.21 -3.21 12.18
N LEU A 65 5.35 -2.87 10.92
CA LEU A 65 5.94 -3.74 9.90
C LEU A 65 7.35 -3.25 9.58
N LYS A 66 8.13 -4.10 8.93
CA LYS A 66 9.52 -3.82 8.62
C LYS A 66 9.68 -3.55 7.12
N PRO A 67 10.10 -2.34 6.72
CA PRO A 67 10.31 -2.05 5.31
C PRO A 67 11.60 -2.65 4.81
N ILE A 68 11.55 -3.27 3.64
CA ILE A 68 12.72 -3.76 2.91
C ILE A 68 12.83 -2.94 1.64
N LEU A 69 13.84 -2.10 1.56
CA LEU A 69 14.00 -1.16 0.45
C LEU A 69 14.71 -1.84 -0.73
N ILE A 70 14.17 -1.62 -1.92
CA ILE A 70 14.72 -2.13 -3.17
C ILE A 70 15.03 -0.94 -4.06
N ASP A 71 16.23 -0.90 -4.63
CA ASP A 71 16.61 0.14 -5.58
C ASP A 71 15.76 0.09 -6.83
N CYS A 72 15.61 1.25 -7.48
CA CYS A 72 14.92 1.36 -8.74
C CYS A 72 15.85 1.06 -9.92
N GLU A 73 15.25 0.71 -11.05
CA GLU A 73 15.99 0.60 -12.32
C GLU A 73 16.35 2.00 -12.81
N VAL A 74 17.57 2.15 -13.36
CA VAL A 74 18.09 3.43 -13.82
C VAL A 74 17.23 4.02 -14.94
N ASP A 75 16.76 3.19 -15.86
CA ASP A 75 16.04 3.65 -17.04
C ASP A 75 14.57 3.98 -16.77
N THR A 76 13.90 3.20 -15.96
CA THR A 76 12.45 3.34 -15.70
C THR A 76 12.13 4.03 -14.39
N LEU A 77 13.05 4.11 -13.46
CA LEU A 77 12.89 4.61 -12.10
C LEU A 77 11.83 3.83 -11.30
N GLN A 78 11.51 2.64 -11.77
CA GLN A 78 10.60 1.72 -11.07
C GLN A 78 11.40 0.71 -10.27
N ILE A 79 10.72 -0.02 -9.40
CA ILE A 79 11.37 -1.03 -8.57
C ILE A 79 12.10 -2.06 -9.44
N ASP A 80 13.33 -2.40 -9.06
CA ASP A 80 14.12 -3.40 -9.80
C ASP A 80 13.65 -4.80 -9.40
N ILE A 81 12.88 -5.41 -10.28
CA ILE A 81 12.29 -6.73 -10.05
C ILE A 81 13.36 -7.78 -9.80
N ASN A 82 14.51 -7.65 -10.44
CA ASN A 82 15.59 -8.62 -10.28
C ASN A 82 16.18 -8.62 -8.86
N LYS A 83 16.03 -7.52 -8.14
CA LYS A 83 16.53 -7.39 -6.77
C LYS A 83 15.52 -7.84 -5.71
N ILE A 84 14.26 -8.00 -6.08
CA ILE A 84 13.21 -8.40 -5.13
C ILE A 84 13.51 -9.80 -4.58
N GLU A 85 13.82 -10.74 -5.46
CA GLU A 85 14.05 -12.12 -5.07
C GLU A 85 15.21 -12.26 -4.08
N GLN A 86 16.24 -11.43 -4.23
CA GLN A 86 17.40 -11.43 -3.34
C GLN A 86 17.05 -11.00 -1.91
N LYS A 87 15.96 -10.27 -1.74
CA LYS A 87 15.52 -9.74 -0.43
C LYS A 87 14.48 -10.62 0.25
N ILE A 88 13.99 -11.65 -0.43
CA ILE A 88 13.05 -12.59 0.16
C ILE A 88 13.84 -13.56 1.04
N SER A 89 13.45 -13.63 2.28
CA SER A 89 14.12 -14.51 3.27
C SER A 89 13.32 -15.79 3.53
#